data_2bed9422a9c14d4c1a6bd8738c893634
#
_entry.id   2bed9422a9c14d4c1a6bd8738c893634
#
_cell.length_a   1.000
_cell.length_b   1.000
_cell.length_c   1.000
_cell.angle_alpha   90.00
_cell.angle_beta   90.00
_cell.angle_gamma   90.00
#
_symmetry.space_group_name_H-M   'P 1'
#
loop_
_entity.id
_entity.type
_entity.pdbx_description
1 polymer ?
#
loop_
_entity_poly.entity_id
_entity_poly.type
_entity_poly.pdbx_seq_one_letter_code
_entity_poly.pdbx_strand_id
1 'polypeptide(L)'
;TFQSDNIYDYNKSTANDVFDVRLGSLELNPGGTLELGVDYGRANTRDDYYLADDATKDGWMFTAEHVQTIGTGFNKFVVQYATDALTAQGKGLSQGSGIGISDTDPKFAYAQNNNGHMLRVIDHGSISMGDRWDMMYVGMYQDINWDNNNGTRWWTVGVRPMFKWTPIMSTLLEVGYDNVKSQRTDDTNNQYKITLAQQWQAGDSIWSRPALRVFATYAKWDEKWGYDRMGNPSNNANYGYAVKDGFNGGSFGRGDSDEWSFGAQMEIWW
;
A
#
# COMPACT_ATOMS: atom_id res chain seq x y z
N THR A 1 8.42 1.07 11.77
CA THR A 1 8.83 -0.19 12.38
C THR A 1 8.99 -1.20 11.27
N PHE A 2 10.23 -1.54 10.94
CA PHE A 2 10.54 -2.68 10.08
C PHE A 2 10.16 -3.94 10.83
N GLN A 3 9.15 -4.62 10.39
CA GLN A 3 8.91 -5.98 10.81
C GLN A 3 9.67 -6.87 9.83
N SER A 4 10.79 -7.43 10.25
CA SER A 4 11.34 -8.59 9.57
C SER A 4 10.42 -9.73 9.92
N ASP A 5 9.51 -10.04 9.00
CA ASP A 5 8.56 -11.14 9.17
C ASP A 5 9.27 -12.50 9.03
N ASN A 6 10.16 -12.80 9.92
CA ASN A 6 10.57 -14.17 10.18
C ASN A 6 9.58 -14.81 11.13
N ILE A 7 8.36 -15.03 10.65
CA ILE A 7 7.28 -15.65 11.40
C ILE A 7 7.60 -17.11 11.79
N TYR A 8 8.60 -17.71 11.20
CA TYR A 8 8.87 -19.15 11.31
C TYR A 8 10.15 -19.54 12.06
N ASP A 9 10.99 -18.59 12.45
CA ASP A 9 12.21 -18.93 13.19
C ASP A 9 12.31 -18.18 14.52
N TYR A 10 11.71 -18.73 15.54
CA TYR A 10 11.76 -18.21 16.92
C TYR A 10 13.19 -18.14 17.50
N ASN A 11 14.17 -18.79 16.87
CA ASN A 11 15.52 -18.89 17.36
C ASN A 11 16.55 -18.07 16.57
N LYS A 12 16.17 -17.52 15.43
CA LYS A 12 17.07 -16.77 14.54
C LYS A 12 16.54 -15.37 14.25
N SER A 13 16.32 -14.59 15.29
CA SER A 13 15.89 -13.21 15.11
C SER A 13 16.98 -12.40 14.40
N THR A 14 16.63 -11.79 13.25
CA THR A 14 17.39 -10.69 12.69
C THR A 14 16.94 -9.40 13.36
N ALA A 15 17.86 -8.66 13.93
CA ALA A 15 17.59 -7.31 14.39
C ALA A 15 17.73 -6.34 13.20
N ASN A 16 16.95 -5.29 13.18
CA ASN A 16 17.11 -4.20 12.23
C ASN A 16 17.42 -2.93 13.01
N ASP A 17 18.43 -2.20 12.58
CA ASP A 17 18.70 -0.86 13.06
C ASP A 17 18.07 0.14 12.10
N VAL A 18 17.29 1.08 12.63
CA VAL A 18 16.70 2.18 11.86
C VAL A 18 17.07 3.49 12.53
N PHE A 19 17.62 4.38 11.73
CA PHE A 19 17.90 5.75 12.10
C PHE A 19 16.99 6.67 11.31
N ASP A 20 16.15 7.45 11.98
CA ASP A 20 15.19 8.38 11.40
C ASP A 20 15.48 9.79 11.93
N VAL A 21 15.61 10.74 11.01
CA VAL A 21 15.74 12.18 11.32
C VAL A 21 14.70 12.94 10.54
N ARG A 22 13.92 13.77 11.24
CA ARG A 22 12.89 14.58 10.63
C ARG A 22 13.03 16.05 11.02
N LEU A 23 12.84 16.91 10.03
CA LEU A 23 12.71 18.35 10.18
C LEU A 23 11.29 18.72 9.75
N GLY A 24 10.43 18.98 10.72
CA GLY A 24 9.00 19.24 10.49
C GLY A 24 8.58 20.66 10.82
N SER A 25 7.32 20.94 10.52
CA SER A 25 6.66 22.23 10.80
C SER A 25 7.32 23.45 10.15
N LEU A 26 8.00 23.26 9.01
CA LEU A 26 8.55 24.37 8.24
C LEU A 26 7.39 25.07 7.51
N GLU A 27 7.08 26.32 7.88
CA GLU A 27 6.12 27.11 7.11
C GLU A 27 6.65 27.38 5.70
N LEU A 28 5.94 26.87 4.68
CA LEU A 28 6.30 27.07 3.28
C LEU A 28 5.46 28.21 2.66
N ASN A 29 4.19 28.27 3.04
CA ASN A 29 3.22 29.25 2.58
C ASN A 29 2.07 29.37 3.61
N PRO A 30 1.19 30.38 3.54
CA PRO A 30 0.08 30.52 4.47
C PRO A 30 -0.81 29.27 4.54
N GLY A 31 -0.86 28.64 5.72
CA GLY A 31 -1.60 27.39 5.97
C GLY A 31 -0.94 26.13 5.41
N GLY A 32 0.30 26.24 4.91
CA GLY A 32 1.09 25.15 4.38
C GLY A 32 2.37 24.90 5.17
N THR A 33 2.63 23.63 5.53
CA THR A 33 3.84 23.21 6.24
C THR A 33 4.57 22.13 5.46
N LEU A 34 5.88 22.12 5.54
CA LEU A 34 6.78 21.12 4.96
C LEU A 34 7.44 20.31 6.07
N GLU A 35 7.48 18.99 5.89
CA GLU A 35 8.33 18.08 6.65
C GLU A 35 9.33 17.41 5.69
N LEU A 36 10.59 17.33 6.10
CA LEU A 36 11.65 16.62 5.43
C LEU A 36 12.14 15.49 6.33
N GLY A 37 12.24 14.28 5.82
CA GLY A 37 12.69 13.09 6.54
C GLY A 37 13.83 12.39 5.81
N VAL A 38 14.76 11.84 6.59
CA VAL A 38 15.81 10.95 6.11
C VAL A 38 15.86 9.73 7.01
N ASP A 39 15.69 8.57 6.41
CA ASP A 39 15.79 7.29 7.10
C ASP A 39 17.00 6.52 6.56
N TYR A 40 17.75 5.89 7.46
CA TYR A 40 18.74 4.88 7.15
C TYR A 40 18.35 3.59 7.87
N GLY A 41 18.23 2.50 7.13
CA GLY A 41 17.91 1.19 7.68
C GLY A 41 19.00 0.18 7.37
N ARG A 42 19.33 -0.68 8.34
CA ARG A 42 20.27 -1.77 8.16
C ARG A 42 19.77 -3.03 8.84
N ALA A 43 19.82 -4.15 8.13
CA ALA A 43 19.56 -5.46 8.69
C ALA A 43 20.84 -6.02 9.36
N ASN A 44 20.74 -6.36 10.64
CA ASN A 44 21.79 -7.08 11.37
C ASN A 44 21.52 -8.57 11.25
N THR A 45 21.99 -9.19 10.18
CA THR A 45 21.85 -10.61 9.96
C THR A 45 22.86 -11.41 10.77
N ARG A 46 22.44 -12.56 11.30
CA ARG A 46 23.38 -13.53 11.92
C ARG A 46 24.24 -14.18 10.85
N ASP A 47 25.39 -14.71 11.24
CA ASP A 47 26.35 -15.37 10.33
C ASP A 47 25.76 -16.61 9.62
N ASP A 48 24.76 -17.24 10.24
CA ASP A 48 24.04 -18.39 9.69
C ASP A 48 22.79 -18.02 8.87
N TYR A 49 22.52 -16.73 8.71
CA TYR A 49 21.42 -16.25 7.89
C TYR A 49 21.82 -16.20 6.42
N TYR A 50 21.14 -16.98 5.60
CA TYR A 50 21.42 -17.02 4.19
C TYR A 50 20.84 -15.76 3.50
N LEU A 51 21.71 -14.97 2.91
CA LEU A 51 21.34 -13.88 2.00
C LEU A 51 21.67 -14.32 0.57
N ALA A 52 20.84 -13.94 -0.40
CA ALA A 52 21.21 -14.04 -1.80
C ALA A 52 22.50 -13.25 -2.03
N ASP A 53 23.39 -13.74 -2.91
CA ASP A 53 24.71 -13.18 -3.14
C ASP A 53 24.71 -11.67 -3.46
N ASP A 54 23.61 -11.19 -4.07
CA ASP A 54 23.43 -9.79 -4.48
C ASP A 54 22.47 -8.99 -3.56
N ALA A 55 22.09 -9.52 -2.39
CA ALA A 55 21.17 -8.80 -1.51
C ALA A 55 21.87 -7.71 -0.72
N THR A 56 21.31 -6.51 -0.73
CA THR A 56 21.78 -5.38 0.08
C THR A 56 21.17 -5.40 1.47
N LYS A 57 22.00 -5.21 2.50
CA LYS A 57 21.54 -5.20 3.90
C LYS A 57 21.06 -3.84 4.37
N ASP A 58 21.38 -2.78 3.68
CA ASP A 58 21.08 -1.41 4.07
C ASP A 58 20.48 -0.60 2.93
N GLY A 59 19.95 0.56 3.27
CA GLY A 59 19.37 1.48 2.33
C GLY A 59 19.00 2.81 2.97
N TRP A 60 18.64 3.76 2.14
CA TRP A 60 18.22 5.09 2.51
C TRP A 60 16.81 5.37 2.03
N MET A 61 16.05 6.17 2.77
CA MET A 61 14.80 6.75 2.30
C MET A 61 14.77 8.25 2.62
N PHE A 62 14.34 9.02 1.63
CA PHE A 62 14.12 10.46 1.72
C PHE A 62 12.62 10.72 1.57
N THR A 63 12.07 11.52 2.45
CA THR A 63 10.65 11.91 2.43
C THR A 63 10.54 13.42 2.45
N ALA A 64 9.70 13.98 1.57
CA ALA A 64 9.23 15.36 1.65
C ALA A 64 7.71 15.34 1.67
N GLU A 65 7.10 15.86 2.73
CA GLU A 65 5.65 15.99 2.88
C GLU A 65 5.25 17.45 3.02
N HIS A 66 4.40 17.93 2.12
CA HIS A 66 3.74 19.23 2.23
C HIS A 66 2.29 19.03 2.64
N VAL A 67 1.88 19.66 3.73
CA VAL A 67 0.50 19.67 4.22
C VAL A 67 -0.07 21.06 4.05
N GLN A 68 -1.17 21.17 3.31
CA GLN A 68 -1.89 22.43 3.09
C GLN A 68 -3.28 22.34 3.73
N THR A 69 -3.63 23.31 4.57
CA THR A 69 -4.99 23.50 5.04
C THR A 69 -5.85 24.06 3.91
N ILE A 70 -7.01 23.47 3.65
CA ILE A 70 -7.98 23.89 2.64
C ILE A 70 -9.36 23.98 3.28
N GLY A 71 -9.78 25.16 3.70
CA GLY A 71 -11.04 25.35 4.42
C GLY A 71 -11.07 24.51 5.70
N THR A 72 -12.02 23.57 5.82
CA THR A 72 -12.13 22.59 6.92
C THR A 72 -11.42 21.28 6.65
N GLY A 73 -10.80 21.16 5.50
CA GLY A 73 -10.06 19.96 5.07
C GLY A 73 -8.57 20.24 4.92
N PHE A 74 -7.91 19.37 4.20
CA PHE A 74 -6.47 19.43 3.95
C PHE A 74 -6.12 18.77 2.62
N ASN A 75 -4.94 19.12 2.11
CA ASN A 75 -4.21 18.36 1.10
C ASN A 75 -2.85 17.96 1.68
N LYS A 76 -2.42 16.73 1.40
CA LYS A 76 -1.06 16.26 1.65
C LYS A 76 -0.44 15.81 0.33
N PHE A 77 0.69 16.43 0.00
CA PHE A 77 1.52 16.04 -1.14
C PHE A 77 2.83 15.46 -0.61
N VAL A 78 3.13 14.23 -0.98
CA VAL A 78 4.30 13.48 -0.47
C VAL A 78 5.14 12.99 -1.64
N VAL A 79 6.45 13.20 -1.54
CA VAL A 79 7.44 12.58 -2.43
C VAL A 79 8.40 11.76 -1.58
N GLN A 80 8.61 10.51 -1.97
CA GLN A 80 9.55 9.61 -1.31
C GLN A 80 10.47 8.98 -2.34
N TYR A 81 11.75 8.88 -1.98
CA TYR A 81 12.74 8.16 -2.74
C TYR A 81 13.50 7.23 -1.80
N ALA A 82 13.59 5.96 -2.16
CA ALA A 82 14.32 4.98 -1.36
C ALA A 82 15.29 4.17 -2.22
N THR A 83 16.33 3.66 -1.58
CA THR A 83 17.33 2.77 -2.19
C THR A 83 17.34 1.43 -1.49
N ASP A 84 17.67 0.40 -2.24
CA ASP A 84 18.06 -0.92 -1.79
C ASP A 84 17.11 -1.52 -0.73
N ALA A 85 17.58 -1.84 0.48
CA ALA A 85 16.78 -2.46 1.52
C ALA A 85 15.53 -1.67 1.94
N LEU A 86 15.49 -0.35 1.71
CA LEU A 86 14.34 0.48 2.01
C LEU A 86 13.32 0.60 0.88
N THR A 87 13.61 0.12 -0.32
CA THR A 87 12.67 0.09 -1.43
C THR A 87 11.42 -0.77 -1.14
N ALA A 88 11.57 -1.81 -0.31
CA ALA A 88 10.47 -2.68 0.12
C ALA A 88 9.40 -1.94 0.94
N GLN A 89 9.71 -0.79 1.54
CA GLN A 89 8.75 0.05 2.25
C GLN A 89 7.69 0.64 1.32
N GLY A 90 7.98 0.72 0.03
CA GLY A 90 7.01 1.08 -0.98
C GLY A 90 6.05 -0.06 -1.36
N LYS A 91 6.37 -1.29 -1.02
CA LYS A 91 5.45 -2.42 -1.23
C LYS A 91 4.31 -2.31 -0.23
N GLY A 92 3.12 -2.03 -0.70
CA GLY A 92 1.92 -2.25 0.09
C GLY A 92 1.80 -3.73 0.48
N LEU A 93 1.04 -4.02 1.53
CA LEU A 93 0.75 -5.40 1.97
C LEU A 93 0.19 -6.30 0.86
N SER A 94 -0.39 -5.70 -0.18
CA SER A 94 -0.94 -6.40 -1.35
C SER A 94 0.09 -6.85 -2.38
N GLN A 95 1.30 -6.34 -2.31
CA GLN A 95 2.36 -6.75 -3.24
C GLN A 95 3.20 -7.85 -2.64
N GLY A 96 2.54 -8.90 -2.17
CA GLY A 96 3.11 -10.12 -1.73
C GLY A 96 4.62 -10.08 -1.52
N SER A 97 5.06 -9.78 -0.33
CA SER A 97 6.34 -10.29 0.12
C SER A 97 6.16 -11.81 0.14
N GLY A 98 6.12 -12.42 -1.02
CA GLY A 98 6.09 -13.86 -1.18
C GLY A 98 7.42 -14.45 -0.74
N ILE A 99 7.75 -14.24 0.50
CA ILE A 99 8.91 -14.83 1.13
C ILE A 99 8.45 -16.16 1.69
N GLY A 100 8.41 -17.14 0.84
CA GLY A 100 8.48 -18.51 1.29
C GLY A 100 9.89 -18.76 1.78
N ILE A 101 10.13 -18.75 3.07
CA ILE A 101 11.39 -19.25 3.64
C ILE A 101 11.22 -20.74 3.80
N SER A 102 12.05 -21.52 3.11
CA SER A 102 12.21 -22.93 3.41
C SER A 102 13.44 -23.09 4.30
N ASP A 103 13.24 -23.52 5.54
CA ASP A 103 14.31 -23.82 6.48
C ASP A 103 15.20 -25.00 6.05
N THR A 104 14.78 -25.74 5.03
CA THR A 104 15.41 -27.03 4.67
C THR A 104 16.19 -26.96 3.36
N ASP A 105 16.00 -25.97 2.51
CA ASP A 105 16.75 -25.83 1.27
C ASP A 105 17.27 -24.39 1.09
N PRO A 106 18.59 -24.17 1.19
CA PRO A 106 19.21 -22.86 0.96
C PRO A 106 18.87 -22.23 -0.41
N LYS A 107 18.52 -23.06 -1.41
CA LYS A 107 18.08 -22.57 -2.72
C LYS A 107 16.76 -21.84 -2.68
N PHE A 108 16.02 -21.97 -1.62
CA PHE A 108 14.76 -21.30 -1.36
C PHE A 108 14.85 -20.27 -0.25
N ALA A 109 16.02 -19.96 0.27
CA ALA A 109 16.24 -18.85 1.17
C ALA A 109 16.23 -17.54 0.35
N TYR A 110 15.11 -16.85 0.39
CA TYR A 110 14.85 -15.68 -0.42
C TYR A 110 15.14 -14.39 0.34
N ALA A 111 16.37 -14.04 0.44
CA ALA A 111 16.64 -12.64 0.37
C ALA A 111 16.48 -12.25 -1.10
N GLN A 112 15.38 -11.65 -1.43
CA GLN A 112 15.23 -11.07 -2.76
C GLN A 112 16.36 -10.07 -2.94
N ASN A 113 17.06 -10.14 -4.06
CA ASN A 113 17.90 -9.04 -4.47
C ASN A 113 16.99 -7.80 -4.54
N ASN A 114 17.20 -6.91 -3.59
CA ASN A 114 16.46 -5.68 -3.40
C ASN A 114 17.27 -4.44 -3.82
N ASN A 115 18.41 -4.68 -4.49
CA ASN A 115 19.21 -3.61 -5.06
C ASN A 115 18.39 -2.86 -6.08
N GLY A 116 18.34 -1.56 -5.94
CA GLY A 116 17.59 -0.71 -6.83
C GLY A 116 17.04 0.52 -6.14
N HIS A 117 15.97 1.06 -6.67
CA HIS A 117 15.37 2.28 -6.15
C HIS A 117 13.85 2.27 -6.21
N MET A 118 13.25 3.09 -5.39
CA MET A 118 11.82 3.38 -5.38
C MET A 118 11.61 4.90 -5.47
N LEU A 119 10.72 5.31 -6.35
CA LEU A 119 10.12 6.65 -6.32
C LEU A 119 8.63 6.51 -6.03
N ARG A 120 8.12 7.27 -5.06
CA ARG A 120 6.70 7.34 -4.77
C ARG A 120 6.26 8.78 -4.63
N VAL A 121 5.16 9.11 -5.31
CA VAL A 121 4.48 10.41 -5.19
C VAL A 121 3.05 10.14 -4.79
N ILE A 122 2.58 10.81 -3.73
CA ILE A 122 1.21 10.69 -3.24
C ILE A 122 0.63 12.09 -3.10
N ASP A 123 -0.60 12.24 -3.56
CA ASP A 123 -1.43 13.41 -3.29
C ASP A 123 -2.76 12.93 -2.74
N HIS A 124 -3.11 13.33 -1.52
CA HIS A 124 -4.36 12.95 -0.90
C HIS A 124 -4.90 14.04 0.01
N GLY A 125 -6.19 14.02 0.22
CA GLY A 125 -6.79 15.02 1.09
C GLY A 125 -8.28 14.85 1.28
N SER A 126 -8.85 15.86 1.95
CA SER A 126 -10.28 16.02 2.11
C SER A 126 -10.67 17.47 1.88
N ILE A 127 -11.81 17.66 1.26
CA ILE A 127 -12.40 18.97 1.02
C ILE A 127 -13.88 18.96 1.37
N SER A 128 -14.39 20.06 1.92
CA SER A 128 -15.82 20.29 2.09
C SER A 128 -16.32 21.25 1.03
N MET A 129 -17.42 20.91 0.38
CA MET A 129 -18.03 21.66 -0.71
C MET A 129 -19.44 22.08 -0.29
N GLY A 130 -19.53 23.24 0.38
CA GLY A 130 -20.76 23.71 1.02
C GLY A 130 -21.16 22.83 2.22
N ASP A 131 -22.43 22.91 2.62
CA ASP A 131 -22.90 22.30 3.88
C ASP A 131 -23.19 20.79 3.77
N ARG A 132 -23.39 20.30 2.54
CA ARG A 132 -23.88 18.94 2.33
C ARG A 132 -22.88 17.96 1.71
N TRP A 133 -21.76 18.42 1.23
CA TRP A 133 -20.78 17.58 0.56
C TRP A 133 -19.42 17.64 1.20
N ASP A 134 -18.88 16.48 1.54
CA ASP A 134 -17.46 16.28 1.78
C ASP A 134 -16.91 15.31 0.75
N MET A 135 -15.62 15.40 0.46
CA MET A 135 -14.94 14.49 -0.44
C MET A 135 -13.54 14.18 0.08
N MET A 136 -13.19 12.91 0.08
CA MET A 136 -11.80 12.47 0.17
C MET A 136 -11.31 12.05 -1.21
N TYR A 137 -10.02 12.27 -1.46
CA TYR A 137 -9.37 11.86 -2.70
C TYR A 137 -7.96 11.36 -2.45
N VAL A 138 -7.46 10.54 -3.37
CA VAL A 138 -6.08 10.07 -3.41
C VAL A 138 -5.64 9.88 -4.85
N GLY A 139 -4.42 10.28 -5.13
CA GLY A 139 -3.65 9.90 -6.31
C GLY A 139 -2.28 9.43 -5.86
N MET A 140 -1.80 8.32 -6.40
CA MET A 140 -0.45 7.83 -6.10
C MET A 140 0.20 7.29 -7.38
N TYR A 141 1.48 7.59 -7.51
CA TYR A 141 2.38 6.94 -8.45
C TYR A 141 3.57 6.37 -7.68
N GLN A 142 3.91 5.11 -7.97
CA GLN A 142 5.05 4.42 -7.38
C GLN A 142 5.77 3.64 -8.48
N ASP A 143 7.08 3.77 -8.51
CA ASP A 143 7.97 2.98 -9.37
C ASP A 143 9.05 2.35 -8.50
N ILE A 144 9.00 1.03 -8.39
CA ILE A 144 10.04 0.21 -7.77
C ILE A 144 10.79 -0.47 -8.89
N ASN A 145 12.04 -0.12 -9.06
CA ASN A 145 12.91 -0.71 -10.06
C ASN A 145 14.04 -1.46 -9.35
N TRP A 146 14.06 -2.78 -9.52
CA TRP A 146 15.06 -3.66 -8.95
C TRP A 146 15.92 -4.31 -10.02
N ASP A 147 17.21 -4.50 -9.72
CA ASP A 147 18.20 -5.08 -10.64
C ASP A 147 17.83 -6.49 -11.08
N ASN A 148 17.10 -7.24 -10.25
CA ASN A 148 16.59 -8.57 -10.56
C ASN A 148 15.31 -8.57 -11.41
N ASN A 149 14.83 -7.41 -11.85
CA ASN A 149 13.58 -7.21 -12.60
C ASN A 149 12.30 -7.65 -11.84
N ASN A 150 12.31 -7.67 -10.51
CA ASN A 150 11.14 -8.02 -9.70
C ASN A 150 10.35 -6.80 -9.20
N GLY A 151 10.70 -5.63 -9.67
CA GLY A 151 10.02 -4.39 -9.34
C GLY A 151 8.64 -4.26 -9.98
N THR A 152 7.94 -3.20 -9.59
CA THR A 152 6.59 -2.89 -10.08
C THR A 152 6.40 -1.39 -10.25
N ARG A 153 5.65 -1.01 -11.27
CA ARG A 153 5.13 0.34 -11.41
C ARG A 153 3.64 0.33 -11.07
N TRP A 154 3.24 1.12 -10.10
CA TRP A 154 1.87 1.20 -9.64
C TRP A 154 1.39 2.65 -9.62
N TRP A 155 0.21 2.89 -10.18
CA TRP A 155 -0.50 4.13 -9.93
C TRP A 155 -1.96 3.84 -9.57
N THR A 156 -2.50 4.67 -8.72
CA THR A 156 -3.87 4.57 -8.25
C THR A 156 -4.51 5.95 -8.17
N VAL A 157 -5.79 6.00 -8.44
CA VAL A 157 -6.62 7.17 -8.16
C VAL A 157 -7.90 6.72 -7.48
N GLY A 158 -8.37 7.52 -6.53
CA GLY A 158 -9.59 7.23 -5.80
C GLY A 158 -10.27 8.49 -5.31
N VAL A 159 -11.60 8.47 -5.31
CA VAL A 159 -12.45 9.52 -4.75
C VAL A 159 -13.54 8.93 -3.89
N ARG A 160 -13.87 9.61 -2.81
CA ARG A 160 -14.96 9.23 -1.90
C ARG A 160 -15.78 10.44 -1.53
N PRO A 161 -16.73 10.88 -2.38
CA PRO A 161 -17.73 11.88 -2.00
C PRO A 161 -18.68 11.31 -0.95
N MET A 162 -19.07 12.18 -0.02
CA MET A 162 -20.06 11.94 1.02
C MET A 162 -21.17 12.99 0.91
N PHE A 163 -22.40 12.56 0.77
CA PHE A 163 -23.57 13.42 0.82
C PHE A 163 -24.26 13.32 2.18
N LYS A 164 -24.44 14.47 2.83
CA LYS A 164 -25.06 14.59 4.15
C LYS A 164 -26.56 14.83 4.01
N TRP A 165 -27.37 13.84 4.40
CA TRP A 165 -28.83 13.96 4.45
C TRP A 165 -29.27 14.74 5.69
N THR A 166 -28.66 14.42 6.82
CA THR A 166 -28.87 15.02 8.13
C THR A 166 -27.52 15.09 8.86
N PRO A 167 -27.41 15.76 10.02
CA PRO A 167 -26.17 15.78 10.79
C PRO A 167 -25.65 14.40 11.24
N ILE A 168 -26.51 13.38 11.20
CA ILE A 168 -26.14 12.04 11.66
C ILE A 168 -26.25 10.97 10.57
N MET A 169 -26.70 11.31 9.38
CA MET A 169 -26.91 10.33 8.30
C MET A 169 -26.32 10.84 6.98
N SER A 170 -25.53 9.99 6.33
CA SER A 170 -24.86 10.31 5.08
C SER A 170 -24.77 9.09 4.15
N THR A 171 -24.62 9.34 2.86
CA THR A 171 -24.31 8.32 1.85
C THR A 171 -22.93 8.60 1.29
N LEU A 172 -22.10 7.56 1.18
CA LEU A 172 -20.77 7.62 0.60
C LEU A 172 -20.74 6.80 -0.70
N LEU A 173 -20.10 7.34 -1.71
CA LEU A 173 -19.72 6.62 -2.91
C LEU A 173 -18.19 6.61 -2.98
N GLU A 174 -17.57 5.43 -3.06
CA GLU A 174 -16.13 5.32 -3.31
C GLU A 174 -15.91 4.75 -4.70
N VAL A 175 -15.06 5.40 -5.47
CA VAL A 175 -14.60 4.90 -6.77
C VAL A 175 -13.09 4.92 -6.77
N GLY A 176 -12.50 3.77 -7.09
CA GLY A 176 -11.05 3.59 -7.18
C GLY A 176 -10.64 2.86 -8.44
N TYR A 177 -9.46 3.20 -8.92
CA TYR A 177 -8.80 2.53 -10.02
C TYR A 177 -7.32 2.33 -9.70
N ASP A 178 -6.84 1.12 -9.92
CA ASP A 178 -5.45 0.70 -9.76
C ASP A 178 -4.90 0.18 -11.08
N ASN A 179 -3.62 0.47 -11.34
CA ASN A 179 -2.87 -0.04 -12.48
C ASN A 179 -1.50 -0.48 -11.97
N VAL A 180 -1.19 -1.76 -12.07
CA VAL A 180 0.07 -2.34 -11.58
C VAL A 180 0.77 -3.08 -12.71
N LYS A 181 1.91 -2.56 -13.13
CA LYS A 181 2.76 -3.14 -14.17
C LYS A 181 3.92 -3.88 -13.53
N SER A 182 4.15 -5.11 -13.96
CA SER A 182 5.33 -5.90 -13.58
C SER A 182 6.55 -5.47 -14.39
N GLN A 183 7.68 -5.26 -13.72
CA GLN A 183 8.96 -5.00 -14.39
C GLN A 183 9.44 -6.21 -15.18
N ARG A 184 9.22 -7.42 -14.67
CA ARG A 184 9.71 -8.68 -15.27
C ARG A 184 8.90 -9.12 -16.48
N THR A 185 7.57 -9.10 -16.38
CA THR A 185 6.70 -9.64 -17.42
C THR A 185 6.25 -8.60 -18.43
N ASP A 186 6.42 -7.32 -18.10
CA ASP A 186 5.92 -6.15 -18.83
C ASP A 186 4.38 -6.08 -18.94
N ASP A 187 3.67 -7.03 -18.30
CA ASP A 187 2.22 -7.07 -18.25
C ASP A 187 1.66 -6.14 -17.18
N THR A 188 0.43 -5.69 -17.40
CA THR A 188 -0.27 -4.77 -16.52
C THR A 188 -1.58 -5.34 -16.05
N ASN A 189 -1.79 -5.39 -14.73
CA ASN A 189 -3.07 -5.65 -14.11
C ASN A 189 -3.75 -4.35 -13.75
N ASN A 190 -5.05 -4.27 -14.03
CA ASN A 190 -5.90 -3.14 -13.66
C ASN A 190 -6.96 -3.63 -12.68
N GLN A 191 -7.38 -2.75 -11.78
CA GLN A 191 -8.52 -3.00 -10.90
C GLN A 191 -9.42 -1.76 -10.86
N TYR A 192 -10.72 -2.00 -10.96
CA TYR A 192 -11.76 -1.01 -10.71
C TYR A 192 -12.55 -1.43 -9.48
N LYS A 193 -12.81 -0.49 -8.59
CA LYS A 193 -13.61 -0.73 -7.40
C LYS A 193 -14.63 0.39 -7.23
N ILE A 194 -15.87 0.02 -6.96
CA ILE A 194 -16.94 0.95 -6.60
C ILE A 194 -17.62 0.45 -5.33
N THR A 195 -17.78 1.33 -4.35
CA THR A 195 -18.48 1.02 -3.09
C THR A 195 -19.54 2.08 -2.84
N LEU A 196 -20.76 1.62 -2.55
CA LEU A 196 -21.83 2.46 -2.02
C LEU A 196 -22.04 2.11 -0.55
N ALA A 197 -22.07 3.13 0.32
CA ALA A 197 -22.27 2.94 1.75
C ALA A 197 -23.32 3.92 2.28
N GLN A 198 -24.23 3.42 3.12
CA GLN A 198 -25.08 4.24 3.97
C GLN A 198 -24.43 4.30 5.35
N GLN A 199 -24.28 5.51 5.90
CA GLN A 199 -23.59 5.76 7.14
C GLN A 199 -24.45 6.50 8.15
N TRP A 200 -24.32 6.11 9.42
CA TRP A 200 -24.82 6.84 10.59
C TRP A 200 -23.62 7.18 11.47
N GLN A 201 -23.51 8.44 11.89
CA GLN A 201 -22.34 8.95 12.60
C GLN A 201 -22.69 10.03 13.63
N ALA A 202 -21.86 10.23 14.61
CA ALA A 202 -22.06 11.25 15.63
C ALA A 202 -21.48 12.60 15.17
N GLY A 203 -22.17 13.27 14.27
CA GLY A 203 -21.78 14.58 13.70
C GLY A 203 -21.80 14.56 12.17
N ASP A 204 -21.61 15.70 11.55
CA ASP A 204 -21.77 15.90 10.10
C ASP A 204 -20.45 15.93 9.29
N SER A 205 -19.32 15.88 9.97
CA SER A 205 -18.02 15.80 9.29
C SER A 205 -17.70 14.39 8.82
N ILE A 206 -17.01 14.24 7.68
CA ILE A 206 -16.49 12.96 7.22
C ILE A 206 -15.58 12.27 8.27
N TRP A 207 -15.08 13.04 9.23
CA TRP A 207 -14.24 12.59 10.35
C TRP A 207 -15.04 12.26 11.63
N SER A 208 -16.35 12.49 11.65
CA SER A 208 -17.15 12.25 12.86
C SER A 208 -17.23 10.77 13.22
N ARG A 209 -17.03 10.46 14.50
CA ARG A 209 -17.10 9.11 15.07
C ARG A 209 -17.87 9.14 16.41
N PRO A 210 -18.51 8.04 16.82
CA PRO A 210 -18.58 6.75 16.13
C PRO A 210 -19.32 6.83 14.78
N ALA A 211 -18.96 5.93 13.87
CA ALA A 211 -19.64 5.78 12.59
C ALA A 211 -19.99 4.30 12.34
N LEU A 212 -21.23 4.05 11.99
CA LEU A 212 -21.72 2.75 11.54
C LEU A 212 -22.02 2.83 10.04
N ARG A 213 -21.49 1.89 9.27
CA ARG A 213 -21.72 1.79 7.83
C ARG A 213 -22.28 0.44 7.45
N VAL A 214 -23.21 0.43 6.51
CA VAL A 214 -23.55 -0.75 5.72
C VAL A 214 -23.19 -0.45 4.28
N PHE A 215 -22.58 -1.40 3.60
CA PHE A 215 -22.02 -1.14 2.27
C PHE A 215 -22.16 -2.33 1.32
N ALA A 216 -22.13 -2.01 0.03
CA ALA A 216 -21.97 -2.93 -1.07
C ALA A 216 -20.79 -2.47 -1.91
N THR A 217 -19.89 -3.39 -2.24
CA THR A 217 -18.73 -3.14 -3.10
C THR A 217 -18.77 -4.07 -4.29
N TYR A 218 -18.51 -3.53 -5.46
CA TYR A 218 -18.19 -4.27 -6.67
C TYR A 218 -16.74 -3.99 -7.06
N ALA A 219 -16.01 -5.04 -7.37
CA ALA A 219 -14.64 -4.94 -7.87
C ALA A 219 -14.49 -5.77 -9.14
N LYS A 220 -13.67 -5.29 -10.06
CA LYS A 220 -13.25 -6.00 -11.26
C LYS A 220 -11.75 -5.81 -11.47
N TRP A 221 -11.04 -6.89 -11.80
CA TRP A 221 -9.59 -6.88 -11.93
C TRP A 221 -9.10 -7.72 -13.10
N ASP A 222 -7.87 -7.45 -13.52
CA ASP A 222 -7.12 -8.27 -14.49
C ASP A 222 -6.24 -9.29 -13.76
N GLU A 223 -5.98 -10.41 -14.42
CA GLU A 223 -5.08 -11.48 -13.95
C GLU A 223 -4.02 -11.83 -15.02
N LYS A 224 -3.38 -10.82 -15.61
CA LYS A 224 -2.39 -11.02 -16.67
C LYS A 224 -1.05 -11.50 -16.13
N TRP A 225 -0.73 -11.13 -14.90
CA TRP A 225 0.45 -11.59 -14.19
C TRP A 225 0.18 -11.75 -12.69
N GLY A 226 1.02 -12.54 -12.03
CA GLY A 226 0.98 -12.78 -10.60
C GLY A 226 2.37 -13.17 -10.12
N TYR A 227 2.46 -13.79 -8.94
CA TYR A 227 3.73 -14.28 -8.41
C TYR A 227 3.81 -15.80 -8.52
N ASP A 228 4.97 -16.31 -8.92
CA ASP A 228 5.27 -17.75 -8.90
C ASP A 228 5.50 -18.24 -7.46
N ARG A 229 5.76 -19.54 -7.31
CA ARG A 229 6.05 -20.14 -5.99
C ARG A 229 7.29 -19.56 -5.31
N MET A 230 8.15 -18.93 -6.08
CA MET A 230 9.38 -18.31 -5.62
C MET A 230 9.20 -16.81 -5.34
N GLY A 231 7.98 -16.27 -5.49
CA GLY A 231 7.69 -14.86 -5.31
C GLY A 231 8.16 -13.96 -6.45
N ASN A 232 8.53 -14.52 -7.59
CA ASN A 232 8.90 -13.75 -8.77
C ASN A 232 7.67 -13.41 -9.60
N PRO A 233 7.56 -12.20 -10.18
CA PRO A 233 6.49 -11.89 -11.11
C PRO A 233 6.51 -12.82 -12.33
N SER A 234 5.35 -13.30 -12.72
CA SER A 234 5.19 -14.22 -13.84
C SER A 234 3.83 -14.08 -14.50
N ASN A 235 3.76 -14.32 -15.82
CA ASN A 235 2.53 -14.34 -16.61
C ASN A 235 2.09 -15.73 -17.04
N ASN A 236 2.71 -16.77 -16.53
CA ASN A 236 2.33 -18.14 -16.85
C ASN A 236 1.12 -18.59 -16.02
N ALA A 237 0.08 -19.04 -16.68
CA ALA A 237 -1.20 -19.46 -16.09
C ALA A 237 -1.11 -20.59 -15.05
N ASN A 238 0.03 -21.28 -14.95
CA ASN A 238 0.30 -22.33 -13.96
C ASN A 238 0.89 -21.78 -12.65
N TYR A 239 1.01 -20.48 -12.55
CA TYR A 239 1.57 -19.86 -11.40
C TYR A 239 0.57 -19.40 -10.44
N GLY A 240 0.83 -19.63 -9.37
CA GLY A 240 0.50 -18.84 -8.32
C GLY A 240 -0.71 -19.12 -7.60
N TYR A 241 -0.42 -19.41 -6.46
CA TYR A 241 -1.27 -19.33 -5.30
C TYR A 241 -1.96 -17.96 -5.12
N ALA A 242 -1.45 -16.93 -5.78
CA ALA A 242 -1.97 -15.58 -5.55
C ALA A 242 -3.04 -15.15 -6.56
N VAL A 243 -3.01 -15.69 -7.76
CA VAL A 243 -3.86 -15.20 -8.85
C VAL A 243 -5.03 -16.10 -9.14
N LYS A 244 -4.85 -17.43 -9.08
CA LYS A 244 -5.92 -18.37 -9.44
C LYS A 244 -6.62 -19.07 -8.30
N ASP A 245 -6.00 -19.14 -7.14
CA ASP A 245 -6.55 -19.94 -6.03
C ASP A 245 -7.10 -19.08 -4.89
N GLY A 246 -7.19 -17.77 -5.06
CA GLY A 246 -7.45 -16.90 -3.94
C GLY A 246 -6.41 -17.12 -2.84
N PHE A 247 -6.05 -16.14 -2.12
CA PHE A 247 -5.10 -16.25 -1.03
C PHE A 247 -5.51 -17.39 -0.09
N ASN A 248 -4.75 -18.50 -0.05
CA ASN A 248 -4.94 -19.65 0.84
C ASN A 248 -6.33 -20.29 0.85
N GLY A 249 -6.92 -20.55 -0.30
CA GLY A 249 -8.17 -21.31 -0.36
C GLY A 249 -9.39 -20.53 0.07
N GLY A 250 -9.33 -19.22 0.13
CA GLY A 250 -10.51 -18.39 0.13
C GLY A 250 -11.20 -18.58 -1.22
N SER A 251 -12.47 -18.93 -1.19
CA SER A 251 -13.30 -19.21 -2.38
C SER A 251 -13.65 -17.94 -3.13
N PHE A 252 -12.67 -17.12 -3.49
CA PHE A 252 -12.88 -16.11 -4.51
C PHE A 252 -12.72 -16.84 -5.84
N GLY A 253 -13.82 -16.95 -6.57
CA GLY A 253 -14.01 -17.92 -7.64
C GLY A 253 -12.84 -18.03 -8.59
N ARG A 254 -12.37 -19.25 -8.77
CA ARG A 254 -11.36 -19.57 -9.80
C ARG A 254 -11.88 -19.14 -11.15
N GLY A 255 -11.25 -18.16 -11.74
CA GLY A 255 -11.55 -17.67 -13.08
C GLY A 255 -12.54 -16.51 -13.13
N ASP A 256 -13.08 -16.04 -12.02
CA ASP A 256 -13.85 -14.81 -11.97
C ASP A 256 -12.90 -13.63 -11.80
N SER A 257 -13.04 -12.64 -12.67
CA SER A 257 -12.28 -11.39 -12.63
C SER A 257 -13.10 -10.23 -12.02
N ASP A 258 -14.22 -10.56 -11.38
CA ASP A 258 -15.06 -9.58 -10.69
C ASP A 258 -15.83 -10.21 -9.53
N GLU A 259 -16.18 -9.39 -8.55
CA GLU A 259 -16.89 -9.86 -7.36
C GLU A 259 -17.69 -8.75 -6.68
N TRP A 260 -18.77 -9.17 -5.99
CA TRP A 260 -19.54 -8.38 -5.07
C TRP A 260 -19.25 -8.76 -3.62
N SER A 261 -19.08 -7.75 -2.77
CA SER A 261 -19.02 -7.94 -1.33
C SER A 261 -19.99 -7.01 -0.61
N PHE A 262 -20.55 -7.50 0.51
CA PHE A 262 -21.48 -6.75 1.34
C PHE A 262 -21.03 -6.82 2.78
N GLY A 263 -21.22 -5.74 3.53
CA GLY A 263 -20.79 -5.74 4.91
C GLY A 263 -21.35 -4.61 5.75
N ALA A 264 -21.09 -4.72 7.05
CA ALA A 264 -21.28 -3.67 8.01
C ALA A 264 -19.98 -3.42 8.75
N GLN A 265 -19.68 -2.14 9.00
CA GLN A 265 -18.46 -1.70 9.70
C GLN A 265 -18.83 -0.70 10.76
N MET A 266 -18.23 -0.84 11.94
CA MET A 266 -18.27 0.18 13.00
C MET A 266 -16.87 0.72 13.23
N GLU A 267 -16.75 2.03 13.30
CA GLU A 267 -15.50 2.73 13.50
C GLU A 267 -15.63 3.70 14.69
N ILE A 268 -14.74 3.57 15.64
CA ILE A 268 -14.68 4.38 16.86
C ILE A 268 -13.21 4.74 17.09
N TRP A 269 -12.95 5.99 17.46
CA TRP A 269 -11.68 6.38 18.07
C TRP A 269 -11.94 7.27 19.29
N TRP A 270 -11.05 7.22 20.25
CA TRP A 270 -11.08 7.98 21.50
C TRP A 270 -9.70 8.57 21.77
#